data_f34b20a526ab470d9d7d5e4863583d3d
#
_entry.id   f34b20a526ab470d9d7d5e4863583d3d
#
_cell.length_a   1.000
_cell.length_b   1.000
_cell.length_c   1.000
_cell.angle_alpha   90.00
_cell.angle_beta   90.00
_cell.angle_gamma   90.00
#
_symmetry.space_group_name_H-M   'P 1'
#
loop_
_entity.id
_entity.type
_entity.pdbx_description
1 polymer ?
#
loop_
_entity_poly.entity_id
_entity_poly.type
_entity_poly.pdbx_seq_one_letter_code
_entity_poly.pdbx_strand_id
1 'polypeptide(L)'
;MSPSLTFIHASDLHIGAPFRGLRELSEEWARRLSDAIPAAWDRVVEAALSRKVDFVVVAGDIFDSTRASYRDYLRFFDGLKKLDAAGIPSYLCTGNHDPLSLWQRDFFALPASATMLAADRPDFALYERGGEPLAIIGGRGYPNKVWSPQENIAAGVTRDAAEKALGPRAAAAPFA
;
A
#
# COMPACT_ATOMS: atom_id res chain seq x y z
N MET A 1 13.48 -5.54 27.28
CA MET A 1 13.08 -6.46 26.18
C MET A 1 13.38 -5.76 24.87
N SER A 2 13.95 -6.45 23.90
CA SER A 2 14.13 -5.85 22.57
C SER A 2 12.78 -5.45 21.98
N PRO A 3 12.65 -4.32 21.29
CA PRO A 3 11.42 -3.95 20.63
C PRO A 3 11.03 -5.01 19.58
N SER A 4 9.75 -5.31 19.50
CA SER A 4 9.19 -6.20 18.47
C SER A 4 8.25 -5.44 17.58
N LEU A 5 8.20 -5.79 16.29
CA LEU A 5 7.36 -5.20 15.27
C LEU A 5 6.62 -6.29 14.52
N THR A 6 5.32 -6.11 14.33
CA THR A 6 4.49 -7.00 13.53
C THR A 6 3.73 -6.20 12.49
N PHE A 7 3.90 -6.50 11.22
CA PHE A 7 3.21 -5.81 10.14
C PHE A 7 2.77 -6.78 9.05
N ILE A 8 1.87 -6.34 8.19
CA ILE A 8 1.52 -7.02 6.95
C ILE A 8 2.10 -6.24 5.78
N HIS A 9 2.75 -6.95 4.88
CA HIS A 9 3.17 -6.44 3.58
C HIS A 9 2.33 -7.13 2.49
N ALA A 10 1.66 -6.35 1.68
CA ALA A 10 0.92 -6.78 0.51
C ALA A 10 1.41 -6.00 -0.72
N SER A 11 1.41 -6.64 -1.89
CA SER A 11 1.70 -6.01 -3.19
C SER A 11 0.89 -6.68 -4.27
N ASP A 12 0.85 -6.08 -5.45
CA ASP A 12 0.30 -6.70 -6.66
C ASP A 12 -1.14 -7.20 -6.46
N LEU A 13 -1.98 -6.39 -5.82
CA LEU A 13 -3.38 -6.73 -5.59
C LEU A 13 -4.19 -6.76 -6.89
N HIS A 14 -3.85 -5.90 -7.86
CA HIS A 14 -4.50 -5.80 -9.16
C HIS A 14 -6.03 -5.78 -9.09
N ILE A 15 -6.58 -5.01 -8.13
CA ILE A 15 -8.03 -4.88 -7.96
C ILE A 15 -8.64 -4.32 -9.25
N GLY A 16 -9.68 -5.00 -9.76
CA GLY A 16 -10.32 -4.66 -11.04
C GLY A 16 -9.72 -5.38 -12.25
N ALA A 17 -8.64 -6.16 -12.08
CA ALA A 17 -8.09 -6.95 -13.17
C ALA A 17 -9.11 -8.00 -13.69
N PRO A 18 -9.38 -8.04 -15.01
CA PRO A 18 -10.31 -9.02 -15.55
C PRO A 18 -9.66 -10.38 -15.71
N PHE A 19 -10.35 -11.40 -15.31
CA PHE A 19 -10.03 -12.77 -15.70
C PHE A 19 -10.53 -13.02 -17.14
N ARG A 20 -9.65 -12.91 -18.12
CA ARG A 20 -9.97 -13.18 -19.53
C ARG A 20 -10.08 -14.68 -19.79
N GLY A 21 -10.98 -15.07 -20.68
CA GLY A 21 -11.17 -16.47 -21.11
C GLY A 21 -12.01 -17.35 -20.20
N LEU A 22 -12.26 -16.95 -18.95
CA LEU A 22 -13.02 -17.78 -17.99
C LEU A 22 -14.53 -17.82 -18.25
N ARG A 23 -15.08 -16.79 -18.90
CA ARG A 23 -16.51 -16.81 -19.29
C ARG A 23 -16.82 -17.90 -20.29
N GLU A 24 -15.83 -18.30 -21.11
CA GLU A 24 -15.95 -19.38 -22.06
C GLU A 24 -15.98 -20.76 -21.39
N LEU A 25 -15.44 -20.85 -20.17
CA LEU A 25 -15.38 -22.11 -19.41
C LEU A 25 -16.60 -22.29 -18.50
N SER A 26 -17.03 -21.27 -17.75
CA SER A 26 -18.17 -21.32 -16.84
C SER A 26 -18.47 -19.93 -16.26
N GLU A 27 -19.77 -19.54 -16.28
CA GLU A 27 -20.19 -18.30 -15.62
C GLU A 27 -19.96 -18.33 -14.10
N GLU A 28 -20.12 -19.50 -13.48
CA GLU A 28 -19.88 -19.67 -12.05
C GLU A 28 -18.42 -19.42 -11.69
N TRP A 29 -17.48 -19.99 -12.45
CA TRP A 29 -16.05 -19.75 -12.24
C TRP A 29 -15.65 -18.31 -12.52
N ALA A 30 -16.19 -17.69 -13.58
CA ALA A 30 -15.93 -16.29 -13.88
C ALA A 30 -16.35 -15.37 -12.72
N ARG A 31 -17.52 -15.64 -12.14
CA ARG A 31 -18.02 -14.88 -10.97
C ARG A 31 -17.15 -15.11 -9.73
N ARG A 32 -16.83 -16.36 -9.38
CA ARG A 32 -16.00 -16.70 -8.22
C ARG A 32 -14.62 -16.05 -8.29
N LEU A 33 -14.02 -16.01 -9.47
CA LEU A 33 -12.69 -15.45 -9.66
C LEU A 33 -12.72 -13.92 -9.72
N SER A 34 -13.74 -13.31 -10.30
CA SER A 34 -13.88 -11.85 -10.28
C SER A 34 -14.01 -11.29 -8.85
N ASP A 35 -14.59 -12.06 -7.92
CA ASP A 35 -14.71 -11.68 -6.53
C ASP A 35 -13.47 -12.05 -5.68
N ALA A 36 -12.60 -12.91 -6.20
CA ALA A 36 -11.46 -13.44 -5.44
C ALA A 36 -10.42 -12.36 -5.10
N ILE A 37 -10.12 -11.48 -6.05
CA ILE A 37 -9.12 -10.40 -5.86
C ILE A 37 -9.58 -9.39 -4.81
N PRO A 38 -10.79 -8.79 -4.92
CA PRO A 38 -11.30 -7.92 -3.88
C PRO A 38 -11.43 -8.61 -2.52
N ALA A 39 -11.81 -9.90 -2.50
CA ALA A 39 -11.87 -10.69 -1.26
C ALA A 39 -10.48 -10.97 -0.66
N ALA A 40 -9.41 -10.99 -1.47
CA ALA A 40 -8.05 -11.10 -0.95
C ALA A 40 -7.67 -9.85 -0.15
N TRP A 41 -8.02 -8.66 -0.62
CA TRP A 41 -7.84 -7.43 0.14
C TRP A 41 -8.60 -7.44 1.46
N ASP A 42 -9.88 -7.86 1.46
CA ASP A 42 -10.64 -7.97 2.70
C ASP A 42 -9.96 -8.91 3.71
N ARG A 43 -9.40 -10.04 3.25
CA ARG A 43 -8.65 -10.96 4.13
C ARG A 43 -7.36 -10.35 4.68
N VAL A 44 -6.67 -9.50 3.91
CA VAL A 44 -5.51 -8.73 4.40
C VAL A 44 -5.93 -7.81 5.54
N VAL A 45 -7.03 -7.08 5.36
CA VAL A 45 -7.59 -6.18 6.40
C VAL A 45 -8.02 -6.98 7.64
N GLU A 46 -8.75 -8.07 7.47
CA GLU A 46 -9.17 -8.95 8.59
C GLU A 46 -7.98 -9.53 9.35
N ALA A 47 -6.93 -9.96 8.63
CA ALA A 47 -5.72 -10.46 9.25
C ALA A 47 -4.99 -9.37 10.04
N ALA A 48 -4.94 -8.14 9.53
CA ALA A 48 -4.35 -7.00 10.23
C ALA A 48 -5.10 -6.70 11.54
N LEU A 49 -6.43 -6.65 11.47
CA LEU A 49 -7.29 -6.38 12.62
C LEU A 49 -7.20 -7.49 13.68
N SER A 50 -7.32 -8.75 13.25
CA SER A 50 -7.33 -9.89 14.17
C SER A 50 -5.98 -10.10 14.87
N ARG A 51 -4.88 -9.85 14.15
CA ARG A 51 -3.51 -9.96 14.69
C ARG A 51 -3.05 -8.70 15.41
N LYS A 52 -3.81 -7.60 15.32
CA LYS A 52 -3.46 -6.30 15.91
C LYS A 52 -2.05 -5.88 15.51
N VAL A 53 -1.80 -5.89 14.21
CA VAL A 53 -0.48 -5.54 13.66
C VAL A 53 -0.17 -4.06 13.92
N ASP A 54 1.10 -3.73 13.90
CA ASP A 54 1.57 -2.36 14.10
C ASP A 54 1.20 -1.44 12.93
N PHE A 55 1.30 -1.96 11.70
CA PHE A 55 0.92 -1.24 10.48
C PHE A 55 0.74 -2.21 9.31
N VAL A 56 0.24 -1.67 8.20
CA VAL A 56 0.13 -2.37 6.91
C VAL A 56 0.93 -1.60 5.86
N VAL A 57 1.70 -2.32 5.03
CA VAL A 57 2.36 -1.79 3.84
C VAL A 57 1.69 -2.37 2.60
N VAL A 58 1.35 -1.51 1.64
CA VAL A 58 0.83 -1.92 0.32
C VAL A 58 1.75 -1.37 -0.77
N ALA A 59 2.57 -2.25 -1.34
CA ALA A 59 3.70 -1.89 -2.18
C ALA A 59 3.40 -2.01 -3.67
N GLY A 60 2.56 -1.09 -4.19
CA GLY A 60 2.29 -0.91 -5.61
C GLY A 60 1.32 -1.91 -6.24
N ASP A 61 0.91 -1.60 -7.45
CA ASP A 61 -0.03 -2.37 -8.27
C ASP A 61 -1.32 -2.75 -7.51
N ILE A 62 -1.86 -1.76 -6.79
CA ILE A 62 -3.09 -1.89 -6.01
C ILE A 62 -4.28 -2.11 -6.93
N PHE A 63 -4.33 -1.31 -8.01
CA PHE A 63 -5.39 -1.37 -9.01
C PHE A 63 -4.86 -1.76 -10.39
N ASP A 64 -5.66 -2.49 -11.17
CA ASP A 64 -5.53 -2.45 -12.64
C ASP A 64 -6.28 -1.18 -13.14
N SER A 65 -5.62 -0.03 -13.03
CA SER A 65 -6.20 1.32 -13.14
C SER A 65 -7.01 1.56 -14.41
N THR A 66 -6.73 0.86 -15.49
CA THR A 66 -7.49 0.98 -16.74
C THR A 66 -8.83 0.26 -16.68
N ARG A 67 -9.10 -0.52 -15.62
CA ARG A 67 -10.24 -1.43 -15.51
C ARG A 67 -10.91 -1.44 -14.14
N ALA A 68 -10.25 -0.90 -13.12
CA ALA A 68 -10.83 -0.78 -11.80
C ALA A 68 -12.09 0.08 -11.86
N SER A 69 -13.18 -0.45 -11.34
CA SER A 69 -14.47 0.22 -11.24
C SER A 69 -14.50 1.12 -9.99
N TYR A 70 -15.47 2.04 -9.95
CA TYR A 70 -15.72 2.85 -8.75
C TYR A 70 -15.96 1.99 -7.50
N ARG A 71 -16.60 0.82 -7.66
CA ARG A 71 -16.81 -0.15 -6.56
C ARG A 71 -15.51 -0.73 -6.04
N ASP A 72 -14.54 -0.98 -6.91
CA ASP A 72 -13.22 -1.50 -6.54
C ASP A 72 -12.47 -0.48 -5.69
N TYR A 73 -12.49 0.79 -6.11
CA TYR A 73 -11.95 1.88 -5.30
C TYR A 73 -12.63 1.98 -3.95
N LEU A 74 -13.96 2.01 -3.88
CA LEU A 74 -14.71 2.05 -2.63
C LEU A 74 -14.28 0.94 -1.68
N ARG A 75 -14.19 -0.30 -2.18
CA ARG A 75 -13.82 -1.45 -1.35
C ARG A 75 -12.42 -1.33 -0.77
N PHE A 76 -11.46 -0.88 -1.57
CA PHE A 76 -10.09 -0.64 -1.10
C PHE A 76 -10.06 0.44 -0.01
N PHE A 77 -10.68 1.58 -0.26
CA PHE A 77 -10.72 2.69 0.70
C PHE A 77 -11.51 2.35 1.97
N ASP A 78 -12.57 1.55 1.89
CA ASP A 78 -13.28 1.06 3.07
C ASP A 78 -12.42 0.14 3.93
N GLY A 79 -11.55 -0.65 3.31
CA GLY A 79 -10.53 -1.41 4.02
C GLY A 79 -9.55 -0.51 4.77
N LEU A 80 -9.03 0.54 4.13
CA LEU A 80 -8.16 1.52 4.78
C LEU A 80 -8.86 2.24 5.94
N LYS A 81 -10.15 2.62 5.79
CA LYS A 81 -10.93 3.22 6.86
C LYS A 81 -11.12 2.29 8.06
N LYS A 82 -11.29 0.98 7.82
CA LYS A 82 -11.37 -0.02 8.92
C LYS A 82 -10.06 -0.10 9.68
N LEU A 83 -8.92 -0.05 9.00
CA LEU A 83 -7.61 -0.02 9.62
C LEU A 83 -7.41 1.27 10.43
N ASP A 84 -7.74 2.43 9.84
CA ASP A 84 -7.68 3.74 10.50
C ASP A 84 -8.52 3.77 11.79
N ALA A 85 -9.76 3.29 11.72
CA ALA A 85 -10.65 3.19 12.88
C ALA A 85 -10.12 2.27 13.99
N ALA A 86 -9.27 1.30 13.64
CA ALA A 86 -8.59 0.42 14.58
C ALA A 86 -7.23 0.96 15.06
N GLY A 87 -6.83 2.15 14.61
CA GLY A 87 -5.54 2.75 14.94
C GLY A 87 -4.34 2.06 14.27
N ILE A 88 -4.56 1.33 13.16
CA ILE A 88 -3.53 0.65 12.39
C ILE A 88 -3.18 1.51 11.17
N PRO A 89 -2.03 2.20 11.14
CA PRO A 89 -1.63 3.01 10.01
C PRO A 89 -1.30 2.16 8.78
N SER A 90 -1.46 2.77 7.61
CA SER A 90 -1.19 2.14 6.33
C SER A 90 -0.22 2.98 5.51
N TYR A 91 0.82 2.34 4.97
CA TYR A 91 1.82 2.97 4.11
C TYR A 91 1.70 2.40 2.70
N LEU A 92 1.48 3.28 1.73
CA LEU A 92 1.14 2.90 0.36
C LEU A 92 2.18 3.48 -0.60
N CYS A 93 2.46 2.78 -1.68
CA CYS A 93 3.06 3.38 -2.86
C CYS A 93 2.32 2.92 -4.11
N THR A 94 2.49 3.64 -5.20
CA THR A 94 1.89 3.30 -6.50
C THR A 94 2.81 2.37 -7.28
N GLY A 95 2.23 1.52 -8.14
CA GLY A 95 2.95 0.67 -9.08
C GLY A 95 2.85 1.15 -10.53
N ASN A 96 3.33 0.36 -11.46
CA ASN A 96 3.25 0.70 -12.88
C ASN A 96 1.85 0.48 -13.49
N HIS A 97 1.02 -0.38 -12.87
CA HIS A 97 -0.38 -0.56 -13.27
C HIS A 97 -1.28 0.55 -12.74
N ASP A 98 -0.96 1.13 -11.60
CA ASP A 98 -1.70 2.22 -10.96
C ASP A 98 -0.82 3.42 -10.61
N PRO A 99 -0.04 3.98 -11.58
CA PRO A 99 0.85 5.08 -11.29
C PRO A 99 0.09 6.30 -10.76
N LEU A 100 0.80 7.15 -10.03
CA LEU A 100 0.22 8.31 -9.33
C LEU A 100 -0.60 9.21 -10.25
N SER A 101 -0.22 9.32 -11.53
CA SER A 101 -0.92 10.09 -12.55
C SER A 101 -2.33 9.58 -12.86
N LEU A 102 -2.64 8.33 -12.53
CA LEU A 102 -3.95 7.71 -12.78
C LEU A 102 -4.83 7.59 -11.54
N TRP A 103 -4.31 7.92 -10.37
CA TRP A 103 -5.09 7.88 -9.13
C TRP A 103 -6.17 8.96 -9.11
N GLN A 104 -7.40 8.54 -8.83
CA GLN A 104 -8.59 9.41 -8.80
C GLN A 104 -8.69 10.14 -7.46
N ARG A 105 -7.75 11.06 -7.20
CA ARG A 105 -7.62 11.78 -5.92
C ARG A 105 -8.83 12.65 -5.58
N ASP A 106 -9.52 13.13 -6.59
CA ASP A 106 -10.69 14.02 -6.41
C ASP A 106 -11.89 13.30 -5.81
N PHE A 107 -11.96 11.98 -5.94
CA PHE A 107 -13.08 11.17 -5.46
C PHE A 107 -12.80 10.41 -4.16
N PHE A 108 -11.52 10.16 -3.85
CA PHE A 108 -11.15 9.31 -2.73
C PHE A 108 -10.03 9.93 -1.89
N ALA A 109 -10.40 10.44 -0.73
CA ALA A 109 -9.44 10.90 0.26
C ALA A 109 -8.91 9.71 1.09
N LEU A 110 -7.61 9.67 1.29
CA LEU A 110 -7.00 8.72 2.20
C LEU A 110 -7.44 9.01 3.64
N PRO A 111 -7.67 7.98 4.48
CA PRO A 111 -7.84 8.17 5.93
C PRO A 111 -6.62 8.85 6.56
N ALA A 112 -6.81 9.43 7.73
CA ALA A 112 -5.78 10.23 8.39
C ALA A 112 -4.50 9.43 8.71
N SER A 113 -4.62 8.15 9.04
CA SER A 113 -3.49 7.25 9.32
C SER A 113 -2.90 6.58 8.07
N ALA A 114 -3.43 6.85 6.87
CA ALA A 114 -2.89 6.29 5.62
C ALA A 114 -1.96 7.29 4.94
N THR A 115 -0.74 6.85 4.64
CA THR A 115 0.30 7.65 3.97
C THR A 115 0.59 7.08 2.60
N MET A 116 0.46 7.90 1.55
CA MET A 116 0.94 7.58 0.20
C MET A 116 2.34 8.16 0.05
N LEU A 117 3.32 7.28 -0.11
CA LEU A 117 4.70 7.68 -0.39
C LEU A 117 4.81 8.32 -1.77
N ALA A 118 5.72 9.30 -1.90
CA ALA A 118 5.92 10.04 -3.13
C ALA A 118 6.33 9.14 -4.31
N ALA A 119 5.99 9.56 -5.52
CA ALA A 119 6.35 8.85 -6.74
C ALA A 119 7.50 9.53 -7.51
N ASP A 120 7.76 10.82 -7.26
CA ASP A 120 8.78 11.61 -7.95
C ASP A 120 10.17 11.54 -7.27
N ARG A 121 10.21 11.10 -6.01
CA ARG A 121 11.43 11.00 -5.20
C ARG A 121 11.33 9.88 -4.17
N PRO A 122 12.46 9.44 -3.58
CA PRO A 122 12.43 8.66 -2.34
C PRO A 122 11.64 9.40 -1.27
N ASP A 123 10.78 8.68 -0.54
CA ASP A 123 9.96 9.24 0.52
C ASP A 123 9.94 8.32 1.73
N PHE A 124 9.71 8.90 2.91
CA PHE A 124 9.88 8.20 4.17
C PHE A 124 8.79 8.59 5.16
N ALA A 125 8.38 7.61 5.95
CA ALA A 125 7.48 7.82 7.08
C ALA A 125 8.09 7.20 8.34
N LEU A 126 7.83 7.81 9.49
CA LEU A 126 8.23 7.30 10.79
C LEU A 126 7.01 6.67 11.46
N TYR A 127 7.12 5.38 11.76
CA TYR A 127 6.14 4.71 12.61
C TYR A 127 6.55 4.85 14.08
N GLU A 128 5.60 5.27 14.89
CA GLU A 128 5.76 5.46 16.31
C GLU A 128 4.72 4.64 17.09
N ARG A 129 5.13 4.03 18.18
CA ARG A 129 4.23 3.34 19.10
C ARG A 129 4.29 4.04 20.46
N GLY A 130 3.14 4.59 20.89
CA GLY A 130 3.09 5.33 22.16
C GLY A 130 3.96 6.59 22.18
N GLY A 131 4.21 7.21 21.01
CA GLY A 131 5.07 8.38 20.87
C GLY A 131 6.56 8.09 20.72
N GLU A 132 6.97 6.82 20.81
CA GLU A 132 8.36 6.40 20.64
C GLU A 132 8.60 5.92 19.19
N PRO A 133 9.67 6.39 18.53
CA PRO A 133 10.02 5.96 17.17
C PRO A 133 10.40 4.48 17.16
N LEU A 134 9.78 3.72 16.27
CA LEU A 134 9.97 2.27 16.21
C LEU A 134 10.44 1.80 14.85
N ALA A 135 9.89 2.31 13.76
CA ALA A 135 10.31 1.90 12.42
C ALA A 135 10.32 3.07 11.43
N ILE A 136 11.26 3.01 10.51
CA ILE A 136 11.28 3.85 9.30
C ILE A 136 10.68 3.03 8.16
N ILE A 137 9.70 3.59 7.48
CA ILE A 137 9.13 3.04 6.25
C ILE A 137 9.59 3.92 5.10
N GLY A 138 10.42 3.36 4.22
CA GLY A 138 10.93 4.06 3.05
C GLY A 138 10.44 3.43 1.76
N GLY A 139 10.22 4.26 0.74
CA GLY A 139 9.80 3.76 -0.57
C GLY A 139 9.72 4.86 -1.62
N ARG A 140 9.32 4.43 -2.81
CA ARG A 140 9.03 5.31 -3.93
C ARG A 140 7.98 4.65 -4.81
N GLY A 141 6.94 5.40 -5.18
CA GLY A 141 5.94 4.94 -6.13
C GLY A 141 6.34 5.16 -7.58
N TYR A 142 5.48 4.73 -8.50
CA TYR A 142 5.57 5.02 -9.91
C TYR A 142 4.83 6.33 -10.24
N PRO A 143 5.49 7.33 -10.84
CA PRO A 143 4.80 8.54 -11.29
C PRO A 143 3.98 8.27 -12.55
N ASN A 144 4.48 7.41 -13.44
CA ASN A 144 3.91 7.01 -14.72
C ASN A 144 4.03 5.49 -14.93
N LYS A 145 3.40 4.94 -15.98
CA LYS A 145 3.41 3.50 -16.28
C LYS A 145 4.79 2.92 -16.61
N VAL A 146 5.72 3.74 -17.01
CA VAL A 146 7.04 3.31 -17.47
C VAL A 146 8.10 3.86 -16.53
N TRP A 147 9.00 2.99 -16.10
CA TRP A 147 10.25 3.33 -15.43
C TRP A 147 11.42 2.95 -16.32
N SER A 148 12.47 3.77 -16.32
CA SER A 148 13.67 3.47 -17.10
C SER A 148 14.34 2.19 -16.57
N PRO A 149 14.59 1.17 -17.42
CA PRO A 149 15.26 -0.05 -16.97
C PRO A 149 16.72 0.18 -16.56
N GLN A 150 17.30 1.33 -16.86
CA GLN A 150 18.66 1.73 -16.46
C GLN A 150 18.67 2.40 -15.07
N GLU A 151 17.52 2.71 -14.50
CA GLU A 151 17.39 3.38 -13.23
C GLU A 151 16.86 2.44 -12.15
N ASN A 152 17.52 2.41 -11.01
CA ASN A 152 17.00 1.71 -9.85
C ASN A 152 15.93 2.58 -9.17
N ILE A 153 14.66 2.14 -9.16
CA ILE A 153 13.55 2.87 -8.52
C ILE A 153 13.79 3.08 -7.01
N ALA A 154 14.50 2.17 -6.36
CA ALA A 154 14.86 2.25 -4.95
C ALA A 154 16.14 3.08 -4.69
N ALA A 155 16.72 3.68 -5.74
CA ALA A 155 17.90 4.53 -5.55
C ALA A 155 17.59 5.69 -4.60
N GLY A 156 18.41 5.83 -3.55
CA GLY A 156 18.22 6.86 -2.52
C GLY A 156 17.22 6.46 -1.41
N VAL A 157 16.55 5.31 -1.48
CA VAL A 157 15.80 4.76 -0.36
C VAL A 157 16.79 4.10 0.59
N THR A 158 17.38 4.89 1.47
CA THR A 158 18.39 4.45 2.44
C THR A 158 18.07 4.98 3.83
N ARG A 159 18.62 4.33 4.87
CA ARG A 159 18.47 4.79 6.23
C ARG A 159 19.00 6.23 6.43
N ASP A 160 20.17 6.52 5.90
CA ASP A 160 20.77 7.85 6.01
C ASP A 160 19.91 8.94 5.37
N ALA A 161 19.30 8.64 4.21
CA ALA A 161 18.37 9.55 3.55
C ALA A 161 17.09 9.76 4.38
N ALA A 162 16.59 8.70 4.99
CA ALA A 162 15.42 8.76 5.87
C ALA A 162 15.71 9.60 7.14
N GLU A 163 16.84 9.38 7.79
CA GLU A 163 17.24 10.16 8.97
C GLU A 163 17.41 11.64 8.64
N LYS A 164 17.96 11.95 7.47
CA LYS A 164 18.08 13.33 6.98
C LYS A 164 16.71 13.97 6.70
N ALA A 165 15.76 13.22 6.15
CA ALA A 165 14.43 13.71 5.79
C ALA A 165 13.50 13.86 7.00
N LEU A 166 13.53 12.90 7.93
CA LEU A 166 12.62 12.81 9.08
C LEU A 166 13.20 13.44 10.35
N GLY A 167 14.50 13.77 10.34
CA GLY A 167 15.17 14.38 11.46
C GLY A 167 15.61 13.41 12.56
N PRO A 168 16.10 13.94 13.71
CA PRO A 168 16.80 13.15 14.73
C PRO A 168 15.97 12.04 15.37
N ARG A 169 14.63 12.15 15.35
CA ARG A 169 13.76 11.08 15.86
C ARG A 169 13.87 9.78 15.06
N ALA A 170 14.12 9.88 13.75
CA ALA A 170 14.27 8.70 12.90
C ALA A 170 15.55 7.90 13.25
N ALA A 171 16.61 8.57 13.67
CA ALA A 171 17.86 7.90 14.09
C ALA A 171 17.66 6.98 15.30
N ALA A 172 16.65 7.23 16.13
CA ALA A 172 16.32 6.41 17.29
C ALA A 172 15.46 5.17 16.92
N ALA A 173 14.91 5.08 15.69
CA ALA A 173 14.11 3.95 15.28
C ALA A 173 14.97 2.68 15.10
N PRO A 174 14.66 1.56 15.79
CA PRO A 174 15.48 0.34 15.72
C PRO A 174 15.33 -0.41 14.39
N PHE A 175 14.24 -0.17 13.65
CA PHE A 175 13.95 -0.84 12.38
C PHE A 175 13.93 0.15 11.20
N ALA A 176 14.46 -0.30 10.03
CA ALA A 176 14.38 0.43 8.76
C ALA A 176 14.48 -0.53 7.59
#